data_8fb0d64c3f868d85eb280bc8983e97e6
#
_entry.id   8fb0d64c3f868d85eb280bc8983e97e6
#
_cell.length_a   1.000
_cell.length_b   1.000
_cell.length_c   1.000
_cell.angle_alpha   90.00
_cell.angle_beta   90.00
_cell.angle_gamma   90.00
#
_symmetry.space_group_name_H-M   'P 1'
#
loop_
_entity.id
_entity.type
_entity.pdbx_description
1 polymer ?
#
loop_
_entity_poly.entity_id
_entity_poly.type
_entity_poly.pdbx_seq_one_letter_code
_entity_poly.pdbx_strand_id
1 'polypeptide(L)'
;MDFIPGSITAQTTMHFLPGWKKQGLSLPTADEWAYLCGGGCRTLFPWGDGLDYSMRLRWFEDMDEDENRPYDMEEPNFFGLSIAYDPYMREVVQADRLTTCGGDGGCNICGGLGPFLGFLPCSPHCKPEVQEDNELNGDYDFYRPIIRLENYD
;
A
#
# COMPACT_ATOMS: atom_id res chain seq x y z
N MET A 1 4.65 30.61 -0.72
CA MET A 1 5.16 29.37 -1.33
C MET A 1 3.96 28.65 -1.91
N ASP A 2 3.72 28.91 -3.18
CA ASP A 2 2.48 28.47 -3.84
C ASP A 2 2.61 26.98 -4.19
N PHE A 3 1.77 26.20 -3.56
CA PHE A 3 1.60 24.79 -3.89
C PHE A 3 0.76 24.73 -5.17
N ILE A 4 1.40 24.47 -6.29
CA ILE A 4 0.70 24.20 -7.56
C ILE A 4 0.30 22.73 -7.53
N PRO A 5 -1.01 22.38 -7.52
CA PRO A 5 -1.44 21.03 -7.76
C PRO A 5 -1.33 20.76 -9.26
N GLY A 6 -0.13 20.42 -9.72
CA GLY A 6 0.07 19.87 -11.04
C GLY A 6 -0.09 18.36 -10.97
N SER A 7 -0.90 17.76 -11.84
CA SER A 7 -0.99 16.33 -11.97
C SER A 7 0.42 15.77 -12.23
N ILE A 8 0.89 14.95 -11.29
CA ILE A 8 2.21 14.32 -11.39
C ILE A 8 2.02 13.06 -12.22
N THR A 9 2.49 13.06 -13.45
CA THR A 9 2.43 11.87 -14.31
C THR A 9 3.41 10.78 -13.84
N ALA A 10 3.18 9.53 -14.21
CA ALA A 10 4.10 8.43 -13.90
C ALA A 10 5.51 8.68 -14.47
N GLN A 11 5.65 9.41 -15.57
CA GLN A 11 6.93 9.89 -16.08
C GLN A 11 7.62 10.85 -15.10
N THR A 12 6.85 11.69 -14.40
CA THR A 12 7.39 12.57 -13.35
C THR A 12 7.85 11.75 -12.15
N THR A 13 7.15 10.69 -11.79
CA THR A 13 7.57 9.74 -10.75
C THR A 13 8.93 9.13 -11.08
N MET A 14 9.14 8.73 -12.34
CA MET A 14 10.44 8.25 -12.81
C MET A 14 11.54 9.32 -12.71
N HIS A 15 11.20 10.60 -12.73
CA HIS A 15 12.16 11.71 -12.58
C HIS A 15 12.61 11.93 -11.12
N PHE A 16 11.81 11.58 -10.12
CA PHE A 16 12.26 11.61 -8.71
C PHE A 16 13.25 10.49 -8.38
N LEU A 17 13.25 9.40 -9.14
CA LEU A 17 14.11 8.24 -8.95
C LEU A 17 15.62 8.50 -9.14
N PRO A 18 16.11 9.49 -9.95
CA PRO A 18 17.55 9.72 -10.08
C PRO A 18 18.25 10.08 -8.76
N GLY A 19 17.57 10.83 -7.88
CA GLY A 19 18.07 11.14 -6.54
C GLY A 19 18.13 9.91 -5.63
N TRP A 20 17.14 9.05 -5.73
CA TRP A 20 17.06 7.80 -4.97
C TRP A 20 18.13 6.81 -5.42
N LYS A 21 18.34 6.64 -6.73
CA LYS A 21 19.38 5.77 -7.28
C LYS A 21 20.77 6.12 -6.75
N LYS A 22 21.08 7.41 -6.60
CA LYS A 22 22.35 7.86 -6.00
C LYS A 22 22.50 7.43 -4.54
N GLN A 23 21.38 7.22 -3.84
CA GLN A 23 21.34 6.76 -2.45
C GLN A 23 21.15 5.25 -2.34
N GLY A 24 21.12 4.51 -3.45
CA GLY A 24 20.85 3.08 -3.47
C GLY A 24 19.39 2.71 -3.20
N LEU A 25 18.48 3.69 -3.27
CA LEU A 25 17.05 3.48 -3.06
C LEU A 25 16.35 3.16 -4.38
N SER A 26 15.33 2.33 -4.31
CA SER A 26 14.44 1.99 -5.43
C SER A 26 13.04 1.64 -4.93
N LEU A 27 12.07 1.59 -5.84
CA LEU A 27 10.76 1.03 -5.53
C LEU A 27 10.85 -0.51 -5.54
N PRO A 28 10.06 -1.20 -4.70
CA PRO A 28 9.90 -2.64 -4.81
C PRO A 28 9.20 -2.99 -6.12
N THR A 29 9.51 -4.13 -6.68
CA THR A 29 8.63 -4.76 -7.67
C THR A 29 7.35 -5.25 -6.99
N ALA A 30 6.33 -5.61 -7.77
CA ALA A 30 5.09 -6.16 -7.23
C ALA A 30 5.33 -7.44 -6.41
N ASP A 31 6.23 -8.31 -6.86
CA ASP A 31 6.59 -9.54 -6.14
C ASP A 31 7.33 -9.25 -4.84
N GLU A 32 8.26 -8.29 -4.85
CA GLU A 32 8.95 -7.84 -3.63
C GLU A 32 7.96 -7.21 -2.65
N TRP A 33 7.03 -6.38 -3.16
CA TRP A 33 5.99 -5.80 -2.33
C TRP A 33 5.11 -6.87 -1.68
N ALA A 34 4.65 -7.86 -2.46
CA ALA A 34 3.84 -8.97 -1.96
C ALA A 34 4.60 -9.78 -0.88
N TYR A 35 5.89 -10.00 -1.05
CA TYR A 35 6.73 -10.64 -0.06
C TYR A 35 6.82 -9.82 1.24
N LEU A 36 7.07 -8.51 1.13
CA LEU A 36 7.11 -7.60 2.27
C LEU A 36 5.76 -7.52 2.98
N CYS A 37 4.67 -7.48 2.22
CA CYS A 37 3.30 -7.43 2.74
C CYS A 37 2.94 -8.72 3.48
N GLY A 38 3.25 -9.87 2.89
CA GLY A 38 3.01 -11.17 3.52
C GLY A 38 3.81 -11.37 4.80
N GLY A 39 4.99 -10.73 4.92
CA GLY A 39 5.80 -10.77 6.14
C GLY A 39 6.15 -12.17 6.60
N GLY A 40 6.25 -13.14 5.68
CA GLY A 40 6.48 -14.54 6.01
C GLY A 40 5.24 -15.31 6.49
N CYS A 41 4.09 -14.65 6.62
CA CYS A 41 2.81 -15.29 6.97
C CYS A 41 2.16 -15.94 5.74
N ARG A 42 1.27 -16.91 6.00
CA ARG A 42 0.46 -17.57 4.96
C ARG A 42 -1.01 -17.16 5.01
N THR A 43 -1.29 -16.09 5.72
CA THR A 43 -2.65 -15.58 5.92
C THR A 43 -3.13 -14.79 4.70
N LEU A 44 -4.43 -14.62 4.57
CA LEU A 44 -5.04 -13.88 3.47
C LEU A 44 -4.64 -12.40 3.49
N PHE A 45 -4.54 -11.83 4.69
CA PHE A 45 -4.13 -10.45 4.92
C PHE A 45 -2.93 -10.39 5.85
N PRO A 46 -2.22 -9.26 5.94
CA PRO A 46 -1.14 -9.09 6.91
C PRO A 46 -1.55 -9.31 8.37
N TRP A 47 -2.80 -9.01 8.71
CA TRP A 47 -3.37 -9.16 10.07
C TRP A 47 -4.02 -10.52 10.35
N GLY A 48 -4.21 -11.39 9.35
CA GLY A 48 -4.85 -12.70 9.52
C GLY A 48 -5.74 -13.12 8.36
N ASP A 49 -6.64 -14.07 8.60
CA ASP A 49 -7.46 -14.68 7.54
C ASP A 49 -8.90 -14.12 7.47
N GLY A 50 -9.24 -13.15 8.30
CA GLY A 50 -10.60 -12.69 8.40
C GLY A 50 -10.79 -11.18 8.21
N LEU A 51 -12.01 -10.83 7.89
CA LEU A 51 -12.54 -9.47 7.91
C LEU A 51 -13.81 -9.47 8.74
N ASP A 52 -13.93 -8.45 9.58
CA ASP A 52 -15.19 -8.14 10.26
C ASP A 52 -15.72 -6.81 9.71
N TYR A 53 -17.04 -6.72 9.56
CA TYR A 53 -17.68 -5.49 9.09
C TYR A 53 -17.51 -4.29 10.04
N SER A 54 -17.19 -4.56 11.30
CA SER A 54 -16.88 -3.55 12.31
C SER A 54 -15.44 -3.05 12.24
N MET A 55 -14.56 -3.68 11.44
CA MET A 55 -13.18 -3.23 11.28
C MET A 55 -13.13 -1.84 10.68
N ARG A 56 -12.55 -0.93 11.40
CA ARG A 56 -12.31 0.45 10.98
C ARG A 56 -10.87 0.82 11.29
N LEU A 57 -10.38 1.78 10.55
CA LEU A 57 -9.08 2.37 10.85
C LEU A 57 -9.17 3.13 12.18
N ARG A 58 -8.15 3.05 13.00
CA ARG A 58 -8.12 3.70 14.33
C ARG A 58 -8.42 5.18 14.28
N TRP A 59 -7.95 5.86 13.24
CA TRP A 59 -8.13 7.29 13.09
C TRP A 59 -9.54 7.72 12.64
N PHE A 60 -10.40 6.78 12.22
CA PHE A 60 -11.82 7.03 11.95
C PHE A 60 -12.72 6.77 13.17
N GLU A 61 -12.20 6.16 14.18
CA GLU A 61 -12.91 5.93 15.43
C GLU A 61 -12.46 6.97 16.44
N ASP A 62 -13.42 7.67 17.05
CA ASP A 62 -13.14 8.37 18.29
C ASP A 62 -12.54 7.35 19.26
N MET A 63 -11.32 7.64 19.69
CA MET A 63 -10.33 6.84 20.38
C MET A 63 -10.79 6.06 21.64
N ASP A 64 -12.03 5.68 21.73
CA ASP A 64 -12.46 4.68 22.67
C ASP A 64 -11.84 3.34 22.22
N GLU A 65 -10.83 2.93 22.96
CA GLU A 65 -10.16 1.64 22.82
C GLU A 65 -11.22 0.55 22.87
N ASP A 66 -11.75 0.17 21.72
CA ASP A 66 -12.63 -0.98 21.62
C ASP A 66 -11.74 -2.23 21.78
N GLU A 67 -11.64 -2.70 23.01
CA GLU A 67 -10.84 -3.87 23.40
C GLU A 67 -11.27 -5.15 22.67
N ASN A 68 -12.34 -5.10 21.88
CA ASN A 68 -12.93 -6.25 21.22
C ASN A 68 -12.69 -6.32 19.71
N ARG A 69 -11.73 -5.56 19.18
CA ARG A 69 -11.39 -5.67 17.75
C ARG A 69 -10.82 -7.06 17.45
N PRO A 70 -11.41 -7.78 16.49
CA PRO A 70 -10.95 -9.13 16.17
C PRO A 70 -9.56 -9.12 15.52
N TYR A 71 -9.17 -8.00 14.89
CA TYR A 71 -7.88 -7.83 14.22
C TYR A 71 -7.38 -6.40 14.39
N ASP A 72 -6.09 -6.24 14.62
CA ASP A 72 -5.39 -4.96 14.54
C ASP A 72 -4.71 -4.86 13.18
N MET A 73 -5.31 -4.10 12.26
CA MET A 73 -4.77 -3.91 10.91
C MET A 73 -3.47 -3.13 10.89
N GLU A 74 -3.24 -2.29 11.89
CA GLU A 74 -2.05 -1.44 12.01
C GLU A 74 -0.89 -2.14 12.72
N GLU A 75 -1.12 -3.32 13.28
CA GLU A 75 -0.07 -4.12 13.89
C GLU A 75 1.00 -4.47 12.84
N PRO A 76 2.27 -4.24 13.14
CA PRO A 76 3.33 -4.63 12.22
C PRO A 76 3.31 -6.14 11.93
N ASN A 77 3.55 -6.49 10.69
CA ASN A 77 3.68 -7.90 10.29
C ASN A 77 4.94 -8.54 10.88
N PHE A 78 5.19 -9.82 10.58
CA PHE A 78 6.34 -10.56 11.12
C PHE A 78 7.71 -9.92 10.78
N PHE A 79 7.79 -9.14 9.71
CA PHE A 79 8.99 -8.37 9.38
C PHE A 79 9.08 -7.01 10.10
N GLY A 80 8.12 -6.69 10.96
CA GLY A 80 8.06 -5.41 11.66
C GLY A 80 7.59 -4.25 10.79
N LEU A 81 6.88 -4.54 9.69
CA LEU A 81 6.37 -3.55 8.75
C LEU A 81 4.87 -3.33 8.96
N SER A 82 4.46 -2.07 9.12
CA SER A 82 3.07 -1.66 8.92
C SER A 82 2.86 -1.44 7.42
N ILE A 83 2.13 -2.34 6.79
CA ILE A 83 1.96 -2.40 5.35
C ILE A 83 0.56 -2.93 5.00
N ALA A 84 -0.08 -2.34 3.99
CA ALA A 84 -1.41 -2.74 3.53
C ALA A 84 -2.49 -2.77 4.63
N TYR A 85 -2.36 -1.91 5.61
CA TYR A 85 -3.29 -1.80 6.73
C TYR A 85 -4.45 -0.83 6.47
N ASP A 86 -4.31 0.00 5.46
CA ASP A 86 -5.28 1.01 5.10
C ASP A 86 -5.78 0.79 3.65
N PRO A 87 -7.08 0.51 3.44
CA PRO A 87 -7.62 0.26 2.12
C PRO A 87 -7.65 1.51 1.22
N TYR A 88 -7.44 2.69 1.77
CA TYR A 88 -7.30 3.93 0.99
C TYR A 88 -5.89 4.16 0.46
N MET A 89 -4.88 3.59 1.10
CA MET A 89 -3.48 3.78 0.73
C MET A 89 -3.08 2.79 -0.37
N ARG A 90 -2.57 3.33 -1.48
CA ARG A 90 -1.94 2.55 -2.54
C ARG A 90 -0.44 2.78 -2.51
N GLU A 91 0.34 1.74 -2.64
CA GLU A 91 1.80 1.84 -2.73
C GLU A 91 2.25 1.63 -4.17
N VAL A 92 2.97 2.61 -4.72
CA VAL A 92 3.50 2.54 -6.07
C VAL A 92 4.65 1.53 -6.12
N VAL A 93 4.61 0.66 -7.11
CA VAL A 93 5.63 -0.36 -7.36
C VAL A 93 6.36 -0.12 -8.68
N GLN A 94 7.53 -0.72 -8.81
CA GLN A 94 8.33 -0.62 -10.03
C GLN A 94 7.70 -1.44 -11.15
N ALA A 95 7.25 -0.76 -12.20
CA ALA A 95 6.68 -1.34 -13.41
C ALA A 95 6.83 -0.37 -14.59
N ASP A 96 6.51 -0.82 -15.81
CA ASP A 96 6.57 0.00 -17.03
C ASP A 96 5.47 1.08 -17.07
N ARG A 97 4.36 0.84 -16.38
CA ARG A 97 3.26 1.79 -16.21
C ARG A 97 3.04 2.03 -14.72
N LEU A 98 2.33 3.12 -14.39
CA LEU A 98 1.93 3.37 -13.01
C LEU A 98 1.13 2.17 -12.51
N THR A 99 1.70 1.48 -11.54
CA THR A 99 1.15 0.26 -10.96
C THR A 99 1.21 0.38 -9.45
N THR A 100 0.14 -0.02 -8.79
CA THR A 100 0.00 0.08 -7.34
C THR A 100 -0.37 -1.26 -6.71
N CYS A 101 0.01 -1.43 -5.46
CA CYS A 101 -0.38 -2.52 -4.57
C CYS A 101 -0.96 -1.94 -3.28
N GLY A 102 -1.64 -2.75 -2.50
CA GLY A 102 -2.29 -2.30 -1.27
C GLY A 102 -3.72 -1.84 -1.52
N GLY A 103 -4.18 -0.77 -0.89
CA GLY A 103 -5.55 -0.28 -1.04
C GLY A 103 -5.95 0.11 -2.46
N ASP A 104 -7.22 0.44 -2.66
CA ASP A 104 -7.79 0.89 -3.94
C ASP A 104 -8.16 2.39 -3.95
N GLY A 105 -7.61 3.16 -3.02
CA GLY A 105 -8.00 4.57 -2.84
C GLY A 105 -9.38 4.74 -2.23
N GLY A 106 -9.93 3.71 -1.60
CA GLY A 106 -11.25 3.73 -0.98
C GLY A 106 -12.41 3.56 -1.96
N CYS A 107 -12.15 3.26 -3.23
CA CYS A 107 -13.17 3.16 -4.27
C CYS A 107 -14.29 2.19 -3.91
N ASN A 108 -13.96 1.01 -3.42
CA ASN A 108 -14.98 0.01 -3.04
C ASN A 108 -15.60 0.25 -1.67
N ILE A 109 -14.88 0.83 -0.73
CA ILE A 109 -15.41 1.14 0.60
C ILE A 109 -16.40 2.29 0.55
N CYS A 110 -16.06 3.37 -0.14
CA CYS A 110 -16.84 4.60 -0.12
C CYS A 110 -18.00 4.65 -1.11
N GLY A 111 -18.10 3.78 -2.06
CA GLY A 111 -19.16 3.89 -3.08
C GLY A 111 -19.25 2.75 -4.06
N GLY A 112 -18.42 1.73 -3.87
CA GLY A 112 -18.37 0.56 -4.73
C GLY A 112 -19.09 -0.65 -4.14
N LEU A 113 -18.43 -1.79 -4.18
CA LEU A 113 -19.01 -3.09 -3.85
C LEU A 113 -18.93 -3.46 -2.37
N GLY A 114 -18.50 -2.55 -1.54
CA GLY A 114 -18.52 -2.68 -0.08
C GLY A 114 -17.18 -3.06 0.55
N PRO A 115 -17.15 -3.15 1.90
CA PRO A 115 -15.92 -3.27 2.66
C PRO A 115 -15.07 -4.50 2.31
N PHE A 116 -15.69 -5.64 2.06
CA PHE A 116 -14.96 -6.86 1.73
C PHE A 116 -14.06 -6.66 0.49
N LEU A 117 -14.62 -6.12 -0.58
CA LEU A 117 -13.87 -5.86 -1.80
C LEU A 117 -12.90 -4.67 -1.64
N GLY A 118 -13.22 -3.73 -0.77
CA GLY A 118 -12.35 -2.61 -0.45
C GLY A 118 -11.08 -3.02 0.30
N PHE A 119 -11.15 -4.04 1.15
CA PHE A 119 -9.97 -4.58 1.85
C PHE A 119 -9.21 -5.63 1.05
N LEU A 120 -9.83 -6.25 0.05
CA LEU A 120 -9.19 -7.32 -0.71
C LEU A 120 -7.84 -6.92 -1.34
N PRO A 121 -7.67 -5.69 -1.88
CA PRO A 121 -6.39 -5.23 -2.39
C PRO A 121 -5.25 -5.17 -1.34
N CYS A 122 -5.58 -5.13 -0.05
CA CYS A 122 -4.61 -5.18 1.04
C CYS A 122 -3.97 -6.58 1.20
N SER A 123 -4.51 -7.59 0.53
CA SER A 123 -3.94 -8.94 0.54
C SER A 123 -2.63 -9.01 -0.25
N PRO A 124 -1.58 -9.67 0.27
CA PRO A 124 -0.36 -9.95 -0.49
C PRO A 124 -0.59 -10.87 -1.69
N HIS A 125 -1.75 -11.51 -1.77
CA HIS A 125 -2.15 -12.40 -2.87
C HIS A 125 -2.95 -11.67 -3.95
N CYS A 126 -3.29 -10.41 -3.73
CA CYS A 126 -4.00 -9.61 -4.72
C CYS A 126 -3.06 -9.19 -5.87
N LYS A 127 -3.60 -9.17 -7.08
CA LYS A 127 -2.82 -8.69 -8.22
C LYS A 127 -2.61 -7.18 -8.14
N PRO A 128 -1.43 -6.70 -8.56
CA PRO A 128 -1.18 -5.27 -8.71
C PRO A 128 -2.19 -4.64 -9.65
N GLU A 129 -2.54 -3.40 -9.39
CA GLU A 129 -3.45 -2.61 -10.23
C GLU A 129 -2.68 -1.64 -11.10
N VAL A 130 -2.92 -1.68 -12.41
CA VAL A 130 -2.39 -0.70 -13.36
C VAL A 130 -3.34 0.47 -13.41
N GLN A 131 -2.86 1.66 -13.08
CA GLN A 131 -3.65 2.89 -13.11
C GLN A 131 -3.86 3.33 -14.57
N GLU A 132 -5.11 3.44 -15.01
CA GLU A 132 -5.46 3.72 -16.40
C GLU A 132 -5.07 5.13 -16.84
N ASP A 133 -5.28 6.10 -15.98
CA ASP A 133 -4.97 7.51 -16.22
C ASP A 133 -3.47 7.81 -16.14
N ASN A 134 -2.68 6.88 -15.61
CA ASN A 134 -1.24 7.04 -15.39
C ASN A 134 -0.87 8.32 -14.59
N GLU A 135 -1.79 8.76 -13.73
CA GLU A 135 -1.64 9.91 -12.86
C GLU A 135 -1.55 9.49 -11.39
N LEU A 136 -0.67 10.17 -10.64
CA LEU A 136 -0.55 9.97 -9.21
C LEU A 136 -1.57 10.83 -8.46
N ASN A 137 -2.19 10.23 -7.48
CA ASN A 137 -3.04 10.93 -6.52
C ASN A 137 -2.30 11.10 -5.20
N GLY A 138 -1.96 12.34 -4.87
CA GLY A 138 -1.17 12.67 -3.69
C GLY A 138 -1.86 12.32 -2.35
N ASP A 139 -3.17 12.09 -2.36
CA ASP A 139 -3.92 11.73 -1.15
C ASP A 139 -3.88 10.21 -0.89
N TYR A 140 -3.69 9.39 -1.93
CA TYR A 140 -3.79 7.92 -1.83
C TYR A 140 -2.55 7.17 -2.29
N ASP A 141 -1.65 7.78 -3.05
CA ASP A 141 -0.48 7.12 -3.60
C ASP A 141 0.77 7.38 -2.76
N PHE A 142 1.35 6.30 -2.26
CA PHE A 142 2.50 6.31 -1.37
C PHE A 142 3.67 5.55 -1.97
N TYR A 143 4.84 5.79 -1.44
CA TYR A 143 6.08 5.15 -1.87
C TYR A 143 6.74 4.45 -0.69
N ARG A 144 7.17 3.22 -0.94
CA ARG A 144 8.00 2.45 0.00
C ARG A 144 9.38 2.24 -0.63
N PRO A 145 10.35 3.10 -0.32
CA PRO A 145 11.69 2.88 -0.82
C PRO A 145 12.33 1.65 -0.19
N ILE A 146 13.04 0.88 -0.99
CA ILE A 146 13.81 -0.28 -0.55
C ILE A 146 15.28 -0.12 -0.93
N ILE A 147 16.15 -0.81 -0.21
CA ILE A 147 17.56 -1.00 -0.54
C ILE A 147 17.74 -2.48 -0.86
N ARG A 148 18.28 -2.78 -2.04
CA ARG A 148 18.71 -4.14 -2.37
C ARG A 148 20.15 -4.31 -1.96
N LEU A 149 20.40 -5.25 -1.07
CA LEU A 149 21.77 -5.60 -0.69
C LEU A 149 22.36 -6.43 -1.82
N GLU A 150 23.49 -5.99 -2.36
CA GLU A 150 24.27 -6.80 -3.27
C GLU A 150 24.85 -7.98 -2.49
N ASN A 151 24.70 -9.18 -3.02
CA ASN A 151 25.41 -10.33 -2.47
C ASN A 151 26.90 -10.11 -2.74
N TYR A 152 27.67 -9.85 -1.71
CA TYR A 152 29.12 -9.96 -1.76
C TYR A 152 29.43 -11.46 -1.73
N ASP A 153 29.69 -12.02 -2.91
CA ASP A 153 30.29 -13.34 -3.04
C ASP A 153 31.74 -13.33 -2.54
#